data_24a27d180322768bbf3dc7a096196978
#
_entry.id   24a27d180322768bbf3dc7a096196978
#
_cell.length_a   1.000
_cell.length_b   1.000
_cell.length_c   1.000
_cell.angle_alpha   90.00
_cell.angle_beta   90.00
_cell.angle_gamma   90.00
#
_symmetry.space_group_name_H-M   'P 1'
#
loop_
_entity.id
_entity.type
_entity.pdbx_description
1 polymer ?
#
loop_
_entity_poly.entity_id
_entity_poly.type
_entity_poly.pdbx_seq_one_letter_code
_entity_poly.pdbx_strand_id
1 'polypeptide(L)'
;MSNRKVLFLATSRKTRGGIAAVLNAYTKFPFWKEYHVCWIGTHIDRSQYWKWLFAIKALFCYIFCIGFYDLVHIHVGELSSIKRKFIFFKIAKLCQKRIVIHLHIGNQLDDYKNSRLCRELLEGADAIIVLSQSIRKRISIYFGIEEKVHVIYNPCSIVSNVHYSDQNKYILFAGTLNQNKGYTVLIRAFAKIAINFSEWRLVLAGNGEMEQAQQLAKDLGVEHQVVFAGWVTGSKKDRLFRDASVFCLSSYAEGFPMAVLDAWSYGIPVVSTPVGGLPDVLKDGENALLFQPGDVDMLANRFKQVLSDATFRKQLSAASLALSKGLFSPQTINSQIESLYESV
;
A
#
# COMPACT_ATOMS: atom_id res chain seq x y z
N MET A 1 -25.18 -18.41 -3.71
CA MET A 1 -24.70 -17.08 -4.17
C MET A 1 -25.36 -16.03 -3.31
N SER A 2 -24.60 -15.22 -2.63
CA SER A 2 -25.15 -14.14 -1.78
C SER A 2 -25.89 -13.12 -2.67
N ASN A 3 -27.15 -12.81 -2.35
CA ASN A 3 -27.93 -11.80 -3.08
C ASN A 3 -27.63 -10.39 -2.54
N ARG A 4 -26.59 -10.24 -1.71
CA ARG A 4 -26.19 -8.97 -1.07
C ARG A 4 -25.47 -8.04 -2.05
N LYS A 5 -25.84 -6.77 -2.01
CA LYS A 5 -25.21 -5.71 -2.80
C LYS A 5 -24.36 -4.82 -1.91
N VAL A 6 -23.15 -4.51 -2.36
CA VAL A 6 -22.17 -3.74 -1.56
C VAL A 6 -21.86 -2.39 -2.20
N LEU A 7 -21.93 -1.33 -1.40
CA LEU A 7 -21.63 0.04 -1.83
C LEU A 7 -20.28 0.48 -1.26
N PHE A 8 -19.30 0.71 -2.12
CA PHE A 8 -17.97 1.20 -1.74
C PHE A 8 -17.91 2.72 -1.70
N LEU A 9 -17.40 3.25 -0.59
CA LEU A 9 -17.06 4.66 -0.41
C LEU A 9 -15.57 4.83 -0.28
N ALA A 10 -14.93 5.37 -1.30
CA ALA A 10 -13.48 5.50 -1.33
C ALA A 10 -13.02 6.77 -2.07
N THR A 11 -11.72 6.93 -2.28
CA THR A 11 -11.19 7.94 -3.20
C THR A 11 -11.57 7.63 -4.64
N SER A 12 -11.52 8.59 -5.54
CA SER A 12 -11.81 8.39 -6.98
C SER A 12 -10.85 7.37 -7.61
N ARG A 13 -11.33 6.62 -8.61
CA ARG A 13 -10.47 5.73 -9.44
C ARG A 13 -9.29 6.45 -10.09
N LYS A 14 -9.41 7.76 -10.34
CA LYS A 14 -8.40 8.59 -10.99
C LYS A 14 -7.40 9.21 -10.00
N THR A 15 -7.63 9.07 -8.68
CA THR A 15 -6.73 9.57 -7.64
C THR A 15 -5.47 8.71 -7.60
N ARG A 16 -4.32 9.36 -7.50
CA ARG A 16 -3.04 8.66 -7.29
C ARG A 16 -2.91 8.24 -5.83
N GLY A 17 -2.42 7.03 -5.56
CA GLY A 17 -2.14 6.56 -4.20
C GLY A 17 -2.55 5.12 -3.92
N GLY A 18 -2.16 4.61 -2.75
CA GLY A 18 -2.31 3.20 -2.35
C GLY A 18 -3.77 2.73 -2.34
N ILE A 19 -4.70 3.52 -1.77
CA ILE A 19 -6.12 3.14 -1.68
C ILE A 19 -6.73 2.93 -3.08
N ALA A 20 -6.46 3.85 -4.02
CA ALA A 20 -6.96 3.71 -5.39
C ALA A 20 -6.34 2.49 -6.09
N ALA A 21 -5.08 2.18 -5.84
CA ALA A 21 -4.40 1.00 -6.38
C ALA A 21 -5.05 -0.30 -5.87
N VAL A 22 -5.31 -0.41 -4.57
CA VAL A 22 -6.00 -1.57 -3.94
C VAL A 22 -7.39 -1.75 -4.54
N LEU A 23 -8.18 -0.68 -4.62
CA LEU A 23 -9.53 -0.77 -5.15
C LEU A 23 -9.57 -1.13 -6.63
N ASN A 24 -8.63 -0.61 -7.42
CA ASN A 24 -8.49 -1.02 -8.82
C ASN A 24 -8.10 -2.51 -8.95
N ALA A 25 -7.34 -3.06 -8.01
CA ALA A 25 -7.10 -4.51 -7.96
C ALA A 25 -8.39 -5.28 -7.63
N TYR A 26 -9.16 -4.82 -6.64
CA TYR A 26 -10.44 -5.43 -6.24
C TYR A 26 -11.47 -5.48 -7.37
N THR A 27 -11.49 -4.52 -8.31
CA THR A 27 -12.41 -4.56 -9.47
C THR A 27 -12.23 -5.79 -10.35
N LYS A 28 -11.11 -6.49 -10.22
CA LYS A 28 -10.77 -7.71 -10.98
C LYS A 28 -11.12 -9.00 -10.22
N PHE A 29 -11.55 -8.90 -8.96
CA PHE A 29 -11.86 -10.03 -8.10
C PHE A 29 -13.29 -10.53 -8.31
N PRO A 30 -13.56 -11.85 -8.11
CA PRO A 30 -14.89 -12.43 -8.24
C PRO A 30 -15.94 -11.70 -7.41
N PHE A 31 -15.66 -11.39 -6.13
CA PHE A 31 -16.61 -10.73 -5.23
C PHE A 31 -17.16 -9.41 -5.81
N TRP A 32 -16.36 -8.69 -6.61
CA TRP A 32 -16.79 -7.43 -7.20
C TRP A 32 -18.07 -7.57 -8.05
N LYS A 33 -18.16 -8.67 -8.80
CA LYS A 33 -19.34 -9.00 -9.61
C LYS A 33 -20.42 -9.67 -8.77
N GLU A 34 -20.06 -10.62 -7.93
CA GLU A 34 -20.97 -11.42 -7.11
C GLU A 34 -21.78 -10.54 -6.13
N TYR A 35 -21.14 -9.57 -5.51
CA TYR A 35 -21.81 -8.61 -4.61
C TYR A 35 -22.27 -7.33 -5.31
N HIS A 36 -22.33 -7.30 -6.64
CA HIS A 36 -22.76 -6.15 -7.43
C HIS A 36 -22.16 -4.82 -6.94
N VAL A 37 -20.83 -4.81 -6.71
CA VAL A 37 -20.15 -3.68 -6.05
C VAL A 37 -20.27 -2.41 -6.87
N CYS A 38 -20.83 -1.37 -6.27
CA CYS A 38 -20.80 -0.01 -6.80
C CYS A 38 -19.77 0.83 -6.04
N TRP A 39 -18.96 1.58 -6.76
CA TRP A 39 -17.92 2.43 -6.17
C TRP A 39 -18.27 3.92 -6.35
N ILE A 40 -18.57 4.59 -5.25
CA ILE A 40 -18.73 6.04 -5.18
C ILE A 40 -17.41 6.66 -4.71
N GLY A 41 -16.82 7.48 -5.60
CA GLY A 41 -15.62 8.26 -5.25
C GLY A 41 -15.99 9.48 -4.42
N THR A 42 -15.41 9.66 -3.24
CA THR A 42 -15.66 10.78 -2.32
C THR A 42 -14.58 11.86 -2.35
N HIS A 43 -13.51 11.67 -3.11
CA HIS A 43 -12.38 12.59 -3.21
C HIS A 43 -11.68 12.50 -4.56
N ILE A 44 -11.15 13.62 -5.03
CA ILE A 44 -10.36 13.75 -6.26
C ILE A 44 -9.17 14.70 -6.03
N ASP A 45 -8.01 14.40 -6.64
CA ASP A 45 -6.83 15.25 -6.58
C ASP A 45 -6.94 16.37 -7.62
N ARG A 46 -7.62 17.45 -7.24
CA ARG A 46 -7.78 18.69 -8.01
C ARG A 46 -7.82 19.89 -7.06
N SER A 47 -8.07 21.09 -7.61
CA SER A 47 -8.24 22.30 -6.81
C SER A 47 -9.38 22.17 -5.79
N GLN A 48 -9.36 23.01 -4.75
CA GLN A 48 -10.31 22.96 -3.62
C GLN A 48 -11.77 23.06 -4.10
N TYR A 49 -12.06 23.90 -5.09
CA TYR A 49 -13.38 24.03 -5.68
C TYR A 49 -13.90 22.68 -6.27
N TRP A 50 -13.07 22.01 -7.07
CA TRP A 50 -13.42 20.69 -7.64
C TRP A 50 -13.57 19.60 -6.59
N LYS A 51 -12.82 19.66 -5.50
CA LYS A 51 -12.97 18.72 -4.37
C LYS A 51 -14.35 18.86 -3.72
N TRP A 52 -14.83 20.09 -3.51
CA TRP A 52 -16.17 20.34 -2.97
C TRP A 52 -17.29 19.85 -3.90
N LEU A 53 -17.26 20.23 -5.17
CA LEU A 53 -18.26 19.77 -6.14
C LEU A 53 -18.29 18.24 -6.24
N PHE A 54 -17.14 17.61 -6.21
CA PHE A 54 -17.06 16.16 -6.27
C PHE A 54 -17.61 15.50 -5.01
N ALA A 55 -17.38 16.07 -3.84
CA ALA A 55 -17.93 15.58 -2.57
C ALA A 55 -19.47 15.73 -2.51
N ILE A 56 -19.99 16.87 -2.96
CA ILE A 56 -21.46 17.12 -3.06
C ILE A 56 -22.09 16.11 -4.02
N LYS A 57 -21.54 15.95 -5.23
CA LYS A 57 -22.00 14.95 -6.19
C LYS A 57 -22.01 13.54 -5.58
N ALA A 58 -20.94 13.16 -4.88
CA ALA A 58 -20.83 11.86 -4.23
C ALA A 58 -21.93 11.66 -3.18
N LEU A 59 -22.24 12.71 -2.40
CA LEU A 59 -23.29 12.66 -1.38
C LEU A 59 -24.69 12.47 -2.03
N PHE A 60 -25.01 13.20 -3.07
CA PHE A 60 -26.27 12.99 -3.80
C PHE A 60 -26.36 11.58 -4.38
N CYS A 61 -25.35 11.12 -5.10
CA CYS A 61 -25.33 9.75 -5.63
C CYS A 61 -25.53 8.71 -4.50
N TYR A 62 -24.87 8.93 -3.34
CA TYR A 62 -24.99 8.04 -2.21
C TYR A 62 -26.40 7.97 -1.65
N ILE A 63 -27.05 9.12 -1.42
CA ILE A 63 -28.42 9.20 -0.88
C ILE A 63 -29.40 8.47 -1.80
N PHE A 64 -29.28 8.65 -3.13
CA PHE A 64 -30.15 7.96 -4.10
C PHE A 64 -29.86 6.46 -4.23
N CYS A 65 -28.61 6.03 -4.01
CA CYS A 65 -28.22 4.64 -4.21
C CYS A 65 -28.36 3.78 -2.95
N ILE A 66 -28.18 4.34 -1.74
CA ILE A 66 -28.02 3.55 -0.50
C ILE A 66 -29.19 2.59 -0.25
N GLY A 67 -30.40 2.96 -0.66
CA GLY A 67 -31.59 2.10 -0.52
C GLY A 67 -31.46 0.75 -1.21
N PHE A 68 -30.68 0.67 -2.29
CA PHE A 68 -30.54 -0.52 -3.14
C PHE A 68 -29.39 -1.43 -2.69
N TYR A 69 -28.67 -1.10 -1.61
CA TYR A 69 -27.50 -1.83 -1.11
C TYR A 69 -27.72 -2.31 0.31
N ASP A 70 -27.14 -3.45 0.65
CA ASP A 70 -27.27 -4.10 1.94
C ASP A 70 -26.12 -3.72 2.88
N LEU A 71 -24.93 -3.51 2.31
CA LEU A 71 -23.71 -3.25 3.03
C LEU A 71 -22.99 -2.02 2.45
N VAL A 72 -22.46 -1.17 3.33
CA VAL A 72 -21.61 -0.03 2.98
C VAL A 72 -20.19 -0.27 3.43
N HIS A 73 -19.25 -0.37 2.49
CA HIS A 73 -17.83 -0.56 2.76
C HIS A 73 -17.08 0.76 2.60
N ILE A 74 -16.61 1.33 3.70
CA ILE A 74 -16.00 2.65 3.77
C ILE A 74 -14.49 2.53 3.93
N HIS A 75 -13.74 2.90 2.89
CA HIS A 75 -12.28 2.95 2.94
C HIS A 75 -11.81 4.29 3.51
N VAL A 76 -11.10 4.27 4.62
CA VAL A 76 -10.57 5.47 5.28
C VAL A 76 -9.04 5.39 5.37
N GLY A 77 -8.42 6.53 5.08
CA GLY A 77 -6.98 6.77 5.29
C GLY A 77 -6.80 7.76 6.45
N GLU A 78 -6.23 8.93 6.18
CA GLU A 78 -5.95 9.98 7.15
C GLU A 78 -7.22 10.59 7.80
N LEU A 79 -7.04 11.37 8.87
CA LEU A 79 -8.12 12.06 9.60
C LEU A 79 -9.01 12.91 8.68
N SER A 80 -8.42 13.55 7.69
CA SER A 80 -9.15 14.30 6.67
C SER A 80 -10.14 13.42 5.89
N SER A 81 -9.78 12.17 5.65
CA SER A 81 -10.64 11.16 5.01
C SER A 81 -11.76 10.70 5.94
N ILE A 82 -11.46 10.51 7.24
CA ILE A 82 -12.46 10.19 8.26
C ILE A 82 -13.51 11.29 8.33
N LYS A 83 -13.10 12.56 8.49
CA LYS A 83 -14.00 13.71 8.56
C LYS A 83 -14.95 13.79 7.35
N ARG A 84 -14.43 13.61 6.13
CA ARG A 84 -15.27 13.65 4.91
C ARG A 84 -16.26 12.49 4.84
N LYS A 85 -15.88 11.29 5.27
CA LYS A 85 -16.72 10.08 5.16
C LYS A 85 -17.66 9.90 6.33
N PHE A 86 -17.49 10.68 7.40
CA PHE A 86 -18.33 10.58 8.58
C PHE A 86 -19.81 10.86 8.30
N ILE A 87 -20.11 11.79 7.39
CA ILE A 87 -21.52 12.05 6.97
C ILE A 87 -22.14 10.83 6.28
N PHE A 88 -21.38 10.16 5.41
CA PHE A 88 -21.83 8.93 4.74
C PHE A 88 -22.07 7.79 5.74
N PHE A 89 -21.19 7.68 6.74
CA PHE A 89 -21.34 6.73 7.85
C PHE A 89 -22.64 7.00 8.63
N LYS A 90 -22.93 8.27 8.98
CA LYS A 90 -24.15 8.64 9.69
C LYS A 90 -25.40 8.30 8.88
N ILE A 91 -25.39 8.56 7.59
CA ILE A 91 -26.52 8.21 6.70
C ILE A 91 -26.69 6.68 6.63
N ALA A 92 -25.58 5.92 6.53
CA ALA A 92 -25.65 4.46 6.55
C ALA A 92 -26.29 3.91 7.85
N LYS A 93 -25.90 4.48 9.01
CA LYS A 93 -26.51 4.14 10.30
C LYS A 93 -28.00 4.46 10.35
N LEU A 94 -28.40 5.65 9.87
CA LEU A 94 -29.80 6.07 9.80
C LEU A 94 -30.63 5.13 8.90
N CYS A 95 -30.04 4.67 7.80
CA CYS A 95 -30.66 3.72 6.87
C CYS A 95 -30.51 2.25 7.33
N GLN A 96 -30.01 2.00 8.53
CA GLN A 96 -29.83 0.66 9.13
C GLN A 96 -29.02 -0.29 8.25
N LYS A 97 -28.04 0.23 7.51
CA LYS A 97 -27.15 -0.59 6.66
C LYS A 97 -26.03 -1.21 7.47
N ARG A 98 -25.59 -2.41 7.07
CA ARG A 98 -24.35 -3.00 7.57
C ARG A 98 -23.16 -2.18 7.13
N ILE A 99 -22.19 -1.95 8.01
CA ILE A 99 -21.06 -1.06 7.76
C ILE A 99 -19.74 -1.77 8.02
N VAL A 100 -18.92 -1.86 6.98
CA VAL A 100 -17.52 -2.29 7.08
C VAL A 100 -16.63 -1.07 6.94
N ILE A 101 -15.75 -0.83 7.90
CA ILE A 101 -14.72 0.22 7.85
C ILE A 101 -13.39 -0.44 7.48
N HIS A 102 -12.76 0.02 6.40
CA HIS A 102 -11.45 -0.44 5.98
C HIS A 102 -10.40 0.65 6.21
N LEU A 103 -9.54 0.43 7.19
CA LEU A 103 -8.52 1.39 7.62
C LEU A 103 -7.22 1.20 6.82
N HIS A 104 -6.84 2.22 6.05
CA HIS A 104 -5.56 2.27 5.33
C HIS A 104 -4.54 3.17 6.04
N ILE A 105 -4.59 3.23 7.36
CA ILE A 105 -3.68 4.00 8.20
C ILE A 105 -2.59 3.11 8.78
N GLY A 106 -1.41 3.73 9.00
CA GLY A 106 -0.31 3.11 9.72
C GLY A 106 -0.15 3.73 11.12
N ASN A 107 1.03 4.27 11.41
CA ASN A 107 1.36 4.86 12.71
C ASN A 107 0.50 6.08 13.08
N GLN A 108 -0.14 6.73 12.12
CA GLN A 108 -1.04 7.88 12.37
C GLN A 108 -2.25 7.54 13.26
N LEU A 109 -2.54 6.26 13.54
CA LEU A 109 -3.59 5.88 14.47
C LEU A 109 -3.36 6.46 15.86
N ASP A 110 -2.10 6.64 16.27
CA ASP A 110 -1.74 7.24 17.55
C ASP A 110 -2.21 8.68 17.68
N ASP A 111 -2.26 9.43 16.57
CA ASP A 111 -2.77 10.80 16.51
C ASP A 111 -4.29 10.86 16.66
N TYR A 112 -4.97 9.72 16.46
CA TYR A 112 -6.44 9.64 16.44
C TYR A 112 -7.05 8.98 17.66
N LYS A 113 -6.24 8.49 18.61
CA LYS A 113 -6.69 7.79 19.82
C LYS A 113 -7.72 8.59 20.65
N ASN A 114 -7.61 9.93 20.66
CA ASN A 114 -8.51 10.84 21.37
C ASN A 114 -9.58 11.44 20.45
N SER A 115 -9.66 11.06 19.19
CA SER A 115 -10.63 11.59 18.24
C SER A 115 -12.01 10.97 18.48
N ARG A 116 -12.99 11.79 18.91
CA ARG A 116 -14.39 11.36 19.06
C ARG A 116 -14.98 10.82 17.75
N LEU A 117 -14.63 11.45 16.63
CA LEU A 117 -15.10 11.00 15.31
C LEU A 117 -14.54 9.61 14.94
N CYS A 118 -13.26 9.37 15.23
CA CYS A 118 -12.64 8.07 14.99
C CYS A 118 -13.29 7.00 15.86
N ARG A 119 -13.46 7.27 17.15
CA ARG A 119 -14.13 6.38 18.10
C ARG A 119 -15.53 6.02 17.63
N GLU A 120 -16.37 7.01 17.34
CA GLU A 120 -17.75 6.79 16.91
C GLU A 120 -17.84 6.00 15.60
N LEU A 121 -16.91 6.26 14.65
CA LEU A 121 -16.83 5.51 13.40
C LEU A 121 -16.53 4.03 13.65
N LEU A 122 -15.55 3.74 14.50
CA LEU A 122 -15.10 2.38 14.78
C LEU A 122 -16.12 1.61 15.65
N GLU A 123 -16.63 2.24 16.70
CA GLU A 123 -17.67 1.64 17.57
C GLU A 123 -18.95 1.31 16.78
N GLY A 124 -19.34 2.20 15.87
CA GLY A 124 -20.56 2.04 15.09
C GLY A 124 -20.44 1.13 13.87
N ALA A 125 -19.27 0.66 13.50
CA ALA A 125 -19.08 -0.32 12.42
C ALA A 125 -19.51 -1.73 12.84
N ASP A 126 -20.00 -2.54 11.90
CA ASP A 126 -20.28 -3.97 12.11
C ASP A 126 -18.98 -4.79 12.00
N ALA A 127 -18.07 -4.40 11.09
CA ALA A 127 -16.73 -4.96 11.02
C ALA A 127 -15.69 -3.89 10.65
N ILE A 128 -14.43 -4.12 11.05
CA ILE A 128 -13.30 -3.23 10.80
C ILE A 128 -12.19 -4.04 10.16
N ILE A 129 -11.76 -3.66 8.95
CA ILE A 129 -10.59 -4.23 8.29
C ILE A 129 -9.39 -3.34 8.57
N VAL A 130 -8.30 -3.95 8.98
CA VAL A 130 -6.98 -3.32 9.19
C VAL A 130 -5.90 -4.06 8.43
N LEU A 131 -4.77 -3.39 8.19
CA LEU A 131 -3.69 -3.91 7.36
C LEU A 131 -2.52 -4.51 8.15
N SER A 132 -2.64 -4.63 9.49
CA SER A 132 -1.61 -5.25 10.32
C SER A 132 -2.12 -5.67 11.69
N GLN A 133 -1.45 -6.65 12.30
CA GLN A 133 -1.70 -7.06 13.70
C GLN A 133 -1.38 -5.93 14.69
N SER A 134 -0.36 -5.13 14.38
CA SER A 134 -0.02 -3.95 15.19
C SER A 134 -1.18 -2.95 15.27
N ILE A 135 -1.85 -2.66 14.14
CA ILE A 135 -3.01 -1.76 14.13
C ILE A 135 -4.20 -2.40 14.86
N ARG A 136 -4.46 -3.70 14.68
CA ARG A 136 -5.48 -4.43 15.43
C ARG A 136 -5.28 -4.27 16.93
N LYS A 137 -4.05 -4.54 17.41
CA LYS A 137 -3.70 -4.40 18.84
C LYS A 137 -3.89 -2.96 19.36
N ARG A 138 -3.50 -1.94 18.56
CA ARG A 138 -3.70 -0.53 18.95
C ARG A 138 -5.18 -0.16 19.02
N ILE A 139 -6.03 -0.64 18.11
CA ILE A 139 -7.49 -0.42 18.16
C ILE A 139 -8.06 -1.03 19.45
N SER A 140 -7.65 -2.26 19.79
CA SER A 140 -8.04 -2.89 21.06
C SER A 140 -7.64 -2.04 22.26
N ILE A 141 -6.39 -1.57 22.33
CA ILE A 141 -5.89 -0.75 23.45
C ILE A 141 -6.57 0.63 23.54
N TYR A 142 -6.76 1.34 22.41
CA TYR A 142 -7.23 2.72 22.42
C TYR A 142 -8.75 2.86 22.49
N PHE A 143 -9.47 1.88 21.93
CA PHE A 143 -10.92 1.97 21.79
C PHE A 143 -11.68 0.83 22.49
N GLY A 144 -10.99 -0.20 22.98
CA GLY A 144 -11.62 -1.36 23.61
C GLY A 144 -12.38 -2.26 22.63
N ILE A 145 -12.04 -2.18 21.33
CA ILE A 145 -12.72 -2.91 20.25
C ILE A 145 -11.76 -3.94 19.69
N GLU A 146 -12.08 -5.23 19.79
CA GLU A 146 -11.27 -6.30 19.23
C GLU A 146 -12.08 -7.28 18.38
N GLU A 147 -13.25 -7.69 18.86
CA GLU A 147 -14.07 -8.79 18.30
C GLU A 147 -14.43 -8.58 16.82
N LYS A 148 -14.63 -7.32 16.39
CA LYS A 148 -14.99 -6.96 15.03
C LYS A 148 -13.82 -6.45 14.18
N VAL A 149 -12.57 -6.57 14.68
CA VAL A 149 -11.37 -6.15 13.94
C VAL A 149 -10.71 -7.33 13.24
N HIS A 150 -10.68 -7.28 11.93
CA HIS A 150 -10.14 -8.30 11.05
C HIS A 150 -8.87 -7.79 10.36
N VAL A 151 -7.81 -8.58 10.39
CA VAL A 151 -6.60 -8.26 9.60
C VAL A 151 -6.76 -8.88 8.23
N ILE A 152 -6.96 -8.04 7.22
CA ILE A 152 -7.01 -8.44 5.80
C ILE A 152 -6.03 -7.55 5.07
N TYR A 153 -4.97 -8.14 4.54
CA TYR A 153 -3.91 -7.41 3.86
C TYR A 153 -4.35 -6.92 2.47
N ASN A 154 -3.58 -5.96 1.94
CA ASN A 154 -3.74 -5.58 0.54
C ASN A 154 -3.25 -6.71 -0.37
N PRO A 155 -3.89 -6.94 -1.53
CA PRO A 155 -3.49 -8.00 -2.46
C PRO A 155 -2.26 -7.63 -3.27
N CYS A 156 -1.48 -8.64 -3.63
CA CYS A 156 -0.52 -8.56 -4.71
C CYS A 156 -1.20 -8.34 -6.07
N SER A 157 -0.44 -7.82 -7.03
CA SER A 157 -0.89 -7.68 -8.42
C SER A 157 -0.92 -9.03 -9.12
N ILE A 158 -1.91 -9.25 -10.02
CA ILE A 158 -1.92 -10.43 -10.89
C ILE A 158 -0.92 -10.18 -12.01
N VAL A 159 0.17 -10.92 -12.00
CA VAL A 159 1.21 -10.86 -13.04
C VAL A 159 1.37 -12.23 -13.67
N SER A 160 1.28 -12.29 -15.01
CA SER A 160 1.49 -13.51 -15.78
C SER A 160 2.97 -13.69 -16.12
N ASN A 161 3.40 -14.95 -16.23
CA ASN A 161 4.74 -15.33 -16.70
C ASN A 161 5.87 -14.61 -15.94
N VAL A 162 5.87 -14.78 -14.62
CA VAL A 162 6.89 -14.20 -13.75
C VAL A 162 8.14 -15.06 -13.80
N HIS A 163 9.24 -14.50 -14.30
CA HIS A 163 10.57 -15.06 -14.23
C HIS A 163 11.51 -14.00 -13.66
N TYR A 164 12.02 -14.26 -12.46
CA TYR A 164 13.02 -13.39 -11.87
C TYR A 164 14.32 -13.43 -12.68
N SER A 165 14.85 -12.25 -12.99
CA SER A 165 16.14 -12.09 -13.66
C SER A 165 16.93 -10.99 -12.97
N ASP A 166 18.22 -11.23 -12.75
CA ASP A 166 19.17 -10.27 -12.18
C ASP A 166 20.16 -9.72 -13.22
N GLN A 167 19.85 -9.89 -14.51
CA GLN A 167 20.74 -9.49 -15.62
C GLN A 167 20.89 -7.96 -15.72
N ASN A 168 19.85 -7.19 -15.42
CA ASN A 168 19.87 -5.73 -15.56
C ASN A 168 20.56 -4.98 -14.42
N LYS A 169 20.89 -5.67 -13.34
CA LYS A 169 21.68 -5.18 -12.20
C LYS A 169 21.26 -3.80 -11.69
N TYR A 170 19.97 -3.66 -11.31
CA TYR A 170 19.55 -2.45 -10.63
C TYR A 170 18.65 -2.68 -9.41
N ILE A 171 18.77 -1.73 -8.49
CA ILE A 171 17.92 -1.59 -7.32
C ILE A 171 16.76 -0.66 -7.71
N LEU A 172 15.52 -1.12 -7.57
CA LEU A 172 14.33 -0.32 -7.82
C LEU A 172 13.77 0.26 -6.53
N PHE A 173 13.49 1.55 -6.55
CA PHE A 173 12.61 2.22 -5.60
C PHE A 173 11.36 2.71 -6.37
N ALA A 174 10.17 2.52 -5.82
CA ALA A 174 8.92 2.99 -6.44
C ALA A 174 8.04 3.70 -5.41
N GLY A 175 7.90 5.01 -5.54
CA GLY A 175 7.12 5.85 -4.63
C GLY A 175 7.39 7.34 -4.82
N THR A 176 6.60 8.18 -4.14
CA THR A 176 6.83 9.62 -4.13
C THR A 176 8.15 9.93 -3.43
N LEU A 177 9.00 10.74 -4.06
CA LEU A 177 10.24 11.21 -3.45
C LEU A 177 9.89 12.28 -2.42
N ASN A 178 9.88 11.92 -1.15
CA ASN A 178 9.69 12.80 -0.01
C ASN A 178 10.41 12.24 1.23
N GLN A 179 10.49 13.03 2.29
CA GLN A 179 11.18 12.65 3.51
C GLN A 179 10.65 11.35 4.12
N ASN A 180 9.32 11.16 4.14
CA ASN A 180 8.72 9.93 4.70
C ASN A 180 9.13 8.66 3.93
N LYS A 181 9.39 8.77 2.64
CA LYS A 181 9.82 7.63 1.80
C LYS A 181 11.32 7.37 1.85
N GLY A 182 12.09 8.25 2.49
CA GLY A 182 13.51 8.03 2.79
C GLY A 182 14.43 7.93 1.57
N TYR A 183 14.09 8.60 0.46
CA TYR A 183 14.92 8.57 -0.74
C TYR A 183 16.35 9.09 -0.50
N THR A 184 16.53 10.01 0.45
CA THR A 184 17.85 10.53 0.82
C THR A 184 18.73 9.48 1.47
N VAL A 185 18.14 8.63 2.35
CA VAL A 185 18.82 7.47 2.96
C VAL A 185 19.24 6.49 1.88
N LEU A 186 18.35 6.22 0.93
CA LEU A 186 18.57 5.29 -0.17
C LEU A 186 19.73 5.74 -1.07
N ILE A 187 19.75 7.01 -1.52
CA ILE A 187 20.81 7.55 -2.37
C ILE A 187 22.16 7.55 -1.62
N ARG A 188 22.17 7.96 -0.34
CA ARG A 188 23.38 7.95 0.49
C ARG A 188 23.95 6.54 0.70
N ALA A 189 23.09 5.56 0.97
CA ALA A 189 23.50 4.18 1.14
C ALA A 189 24.06 3.59 -0.16
N PHE A 190 23.41 3.87 -1.30
CA PHE A 190 23.90 3.46 -2.62
C PHE A 190 25.26 4.10 -2.93
N ALA A 191 25.46 5.37 -2.65
CA ALA A 191 26.72 6.06 -2.87
C ALA A 191 27.89 5.42 -2.12
N LYS A 192 27.67 4.88 -0.89
CA LYS A 192 28.72 4.18 -0.12
C LYS A 192 29.22 2.91 -0.77
N ILE A 193 28.47 2.32 -1.69
CA ILE A 193 28.81 1.05 -2.34
C ILE A 193 29.11 1.20 -3.84
N ALA A 194 28.71 2.30 -4.45
CA ALA A 194 28.70 2.53 -5.90
C ALA A 194 30.02 2.20 -6.58
N ILE A 195 31.14 2.58 -5.99
CA ILE A 195 32.48 2.32 -6.54
C ILE A 195 32.80 0.82 -6.66
N ASN A 196 32.33 0.00 -5.71
CA ASN A 196 32.57 -1.44 -5.69
C ASN A 196 31.54 -2.23 -6.51
N PHE A 197 30.45 -1.57 -6.94
CA PHE A 197 29.35 -2.14 -7.70
C PHE A 197 29.05 -1.28 -8.93
N SER A 198 30.07 -0.97 -9.71
CA SER A 198 30.01 -0.03 -10.84
C SER A 198 29.02 -0.42 -11.94
N GLU A 199 28.71 -1.72 -12.07
CA GLU A 199 27.71 -2.23 -12.99
C GLU A 199 26.26 -2.11 -12.49
N TRP A 200 26.07 -1.80 -11.22
CA TRP A 200 24.72 -1.65 -10.62
C TRP A 200 24.21 -0.21 -10.73
N ARG A 201 22.93 -0.08 -10.85
CA ARG A 201 22.22 1.21 -10.88
C ARG A 201 21.18 1.29 -9.80
N LEU A 202 20.89 2.51 -9.36
CA LEU A 202 19.73 2.83 -8.53
C LEU A 202 18.68 3.50 -9.41
N VAL A 203 17.49 2.90 -9.51
CA VAL A 203 16.37 3.42 -10.32
C VAL A 203 15.27 3.94 -9.39
N LEU A 204 15.00 5.23 -9.46
CA LEU A 204 13.98 5.93 -8.67
C LEU A 204 12.74 6.19 -9.54
N ALA A 205 11.69 5.42 -9.33
CA ALA A 205 10.42 5.53 -10.04
C ALA A 205 9.40 6.28 -9.17
N GLY A 206 9.22 7.57 -9.42
CA GLY A 206 8.31 8.43 -8.66
C GLY A 206 8.42 9.88 -9.07
N ASN A 207 7.61 10.71 -8.43
CA ASN A 207 7.65 12.16 -8.51
C ASN A 207 7.86 12.74 -7.09
N GLY A 208 7.85 14.05 -6.95
CA GLY A 208 8.05 14.75 -5.67
C GLY A 208 9.33 15.57 -5.70
N GLU A 209 10.20 15.42 -4.72
CA GLU A 209 11.45 16.18 -4.53
C GLU A 209 12.56 15.74 -5.53
N MET A 210 12.23 15.78 -6.84
CA MET A 210 13.11 15.29 -7.91
C MET A 210 14.42 16.07 -8.03
N GLU A 211 14.33 17.41 -7.99
CA GLU A 211 15.48 18.28 -8.11
C GLU A 211 16.45 18.08 -6.93
N GLN A 212 15.91 17.97 -5.72
CA GLN A 212 16.69 17.71 -4.51
C GLN A 212 17.38 16.33 -4.57
N ALA A 213 16.67 15.32 -5.09
CA ALA A 213 17.22 13.98 -5.24
C ALA A 213 18.35 13.94 -6.30
N GLN A 214 18.18 14.66 -7.41
CA GLN A 214 19.21 14.79 -8.45
C GLN A 214 20.43 15.53 -7.93
N GLN A 215 20.22 16.63 -7.20
CA GLN A 215 21.32 17.39 -6.60
C GLN A 215 22.09 16.52 -5.60
N LEU A 216 21.39 15.77 -4.74
CA LEU A 216 22.03 14.85 -3.79
C LEU A 216 22.87 13.77 -4.48
N ALA A 217 22.39 13.20 -5.58
CA ALA A 217 23.15 12.21 -6.36
C ALA A 217 24.44 12.81 -6.93
N LYS A 218 24.36 14.05 -7.43
CA LYS A 218 25.51 14.81 -7.94
C LYS A 218 26.52 15.15 -6.84
N ASP A 219 26.04 15.65 -5.68
CA ASP A 219 26.90 16.00 -4.55
C ASP A 219 27.67 14.79 -4.00
N LEU A 220 27.09 13.58 -4.19
CA LEU A 220 27.72 12.31 -3.80
C LEU A 220 28.50 11.63 -4.92
N GLY A 221 28.57 12.23 -6.13
CA GLY A 221 29.32 11.73 -7.28
C GLY A 221 28.78 10.43 -7.89
N VAL A 222 27.46 10.17 -7.72
CA VAL A 222 26.80 8.92 -8.22
C VAL A 222 25.71 9.20 -9.26
N GLU A 223 25.62 10.41 -9.79
CA GLU A 223 24.61 10.80 -10.77
C GLU A 223 24.58 9.91 -12.01
N HIS A 224 25.72 9.36 -12.42
CA HIS A 224 25.84 8.47 -13.57
C HIS A 224 25.30 7.05 -13.33
N GLN A 225 25.11 6.64 -12.06
CA GLN A 225 24.53 5.36 -11.66
C GLN A 225 23.11 5.48 -11.11
N VAL A 226 22.58 6.71 -10.90
CA VAL A 226 21.22 6.95 -10.39
C VAL A 226 20.32 7.37 -11.54
N VAL A 227 19.28 6.59 -11.81
CA VAL A 227 18.32 6.84 -12.89
C VAL A 227 17.00 7.33 -12.29
N PHE A 228 16.54 8.47 -12.73
CA PHE A 228 15.26 9.07 -12.35
C PHE A 228 14.19 8.77 -13.41
N ALA A 229 13.40 7.72 -13.18
CA ALA A 229 12.39 7.24 -14.13
C ALA A 229 11.09 8.09 -14.15
N GLY A 230 10.93 8.98 -13.17
CA GLY A 230 9.69 9.74 -13.00
C GLY A 230 8.49 8.87 -12.60
N TRP A 231 7.29 9.42 -12.69
CA TRP A 231 6.07 8.67 -12.39
C TRP A 231 5.73 7.71 -13.53
N VAL A 232 5.73 6.42 -13.23
CA VAL A 232 5.48 5.36 -14.21
C VAL A 232 4.17 4.62 -13.94
N THR A 233 3.48 4.24 -15.03
CA THR A 233 2.24 3.45 -14.99
C THR A 233 2.18 2.51 -16.19
N GLY A 234 1.24 1.55 -16.17
CA GLY A 234 1.01 0.62 -17.29
C GLY A 234 2.25 -0.16 -17.68
N SER A 235 2.50 -0.31 -18.96
CA SER A 235 3.61 -1.11 -19.49
C SER A 235 5.00 -0.63 -19.05
N LYS A 236 5.18 0.68 -18.83
CA LYS A 236 6.45 1.21 -18.30
C LYS A 236 6.70 0.74 -16.86
N LYS A 237 5.66 0.75 -16.01
CA LYS A 237 5.76 0.19 -14.64
C LYS A 237 6.04 -1.30 -14.71
N ASP A 238 5.27 -2.05 -15.52
CA ASP A 238 5.45 -3.50 -15.68
C ASP A 238 6.90 -3.85 -16.07
N ARG A 239 7.47 -3.17 -17.07
CA ARG A 239 8.86 -3.37 -17.47
C ARG A 239 9.85 -3.09 -16.35
N LEU A 240 9.71 -1.95 -15.64
CA LEU A 240 10.59 -1.60 -14.54
C LEU A 240 10.59 -2.64 -13.41
N PHE A 241 9.42 -3.20 -13.09
CA PHE A 241 9.36 -4.24 -12.07
C PHE A 241 9.88 -5.59 -12.60
N ARG A 242 9.59 -5.98 -13.84
CA ARG A 242 10.13 -7.24 -14.42
C ARG A 242 11.64 -7.28 -14.49
N ASP A 243 12.23 -6.15 -14.81
CA ASP A 243 13.66 -6.03 -15.05
C ASP A 243 14.47 -5.74 -13.78
N ALA A 244 13.81 -5.47 -12.64
CA ALA A 244 14.48 -5.14 -11.38
C ALA A 244 15.13 -6.36 -10.74
N SER A 245 16.39 -6.20 -10.33
CA SER A 245 17.13 -7.25 -9.63
C SER A 245 16.90 -7.24 -8.12
N VAL A 246 16.66 -6.06 -7.52
CA VAL A 246 16.37 -5.85 -6.10
C VAL A 246 15.36 -4.71 -5.98
N PHE A 247 14.42 -4.82 -5.06
CA PHE A 247 13.52 -3.73 -4.67
C PHE A 247 13.91 -3.21 -3.29
N CYS A 248 13.96 -1.89 -3.13
CA CYS A 248 14.23 -1.27 -1.83
C CYS A 248 13.09 -0.36 -1.39
N LEU A 249 12.61 -0.58 -0.15
CA LEU A 249 11.71 0.32 0.57
C LEU A 249 12.47 0.96 1.74
N SER A 250 12.68 2.27 1.69
CA SER A 250 13.41 3.04 2.72
C SER A 250 12.50 3.94 3.58
N SER A 251 11.20 3.66 3.59
CA SER A 251 10.18 4.48 4.24
C SER A 251 10.32 4.53 5.77
N TYR A 252 9.94 5.67 6.36
CA TYR A 252 9.84 5.84 7.81
C TYR A 252 8.47 5.38 8.35
N ALA A 253 7.41 5.50 7.55
CA ALA A 253 6.07 5.08 7.92
C ALA A 253 5.24 4.66 6.71
N GLU A 254 4.46 3.57 6.87
CA GLU A 254 3.51 3.03 5.89
C GLU A 254 2.26 2.49 6.60
N GLY A 255 1.18 2.29 5.85
CA GLY A 255 0.12 1.37 6.27
C GLY A 255 0.49 -0.07 5.92
N PHE A 256 0.32 -0.41 4.62
CA PHE A 256 0.95 -1.58 3.99
C PHE A 256 1.41 -1.16 2.59
N PRO A 257 2.72 -1.16 2.31
CA PRO A 257 3.26 -0.52 1.11
C PRO A 257 2.95 -1.32 -0.16
N MET A 258 2.13 -0.75 -1.05
CA MET A 258 1.76 -1.37 -2.33
C MET A 258 2.96 -1.69 -3.22
N ALA A 259 4.03 -0.89 -3.13
CA ALA A 259 5.23 -1.11 -3.93
C ALA A 259 5.99 -2.40 -3.56
N VAL A 260 5.92 -2.83 -2.27
CA VAL A 260 6.46 -4.14 -1.84
C VAL A 260 5.58 -5.27 -2.37
N LEU A 261 4.25 -5.12 -2.34
CA LEU A 261 3.33 -6.10 -2.93
C LEU A 261 3.55 -6.23 -4.46
N ASP A 262 3.77 -5.10 -5.13
CA ASP A 262 4.19 -5.14 -6.54
C ASP A 262 5.53 -5.90 -6.69
N ALA A 263 6.56 -5.61 -5.89
CA ALA A 263 7.83 -6.32 -5.95
C ALA A 263 7.68 -7.83 -5.74
N TRP A 264 6.88 -8.25 -4.75
CA TRP A 264 6.59 -9.68 -4.54
C TRP A 264 5.86 -10.31 -5.72
N SER A 265 4.96 -9.55 -6.37
CA SER A 265 4.22 -10.04 -7.54
C SER A 265 5.13 -10.39 -8.73
N TYR A 266 6.28 -9.73 -8.82
CA TYR A 266 7.32 -9.98 -9.83
C TYR A 266 8.46 -10.87 -9.31
N GLY A 267 8.38 -11.35 -8.08
CA GLY A 267 9.42 -12.18 -7.47
C GLY A 267 10.72 -11.45 -7.21
N ILE A 268 10.68 -10.15 -6.98
CA ILE A 268 11.88 -9.35 -6.76
C ILE A 268 12.32 -9.49 -5.29
N PRO A 269 13.62 -9.78 -5.01
CA PRO A 269 14.19 -9.69 -3.67
C PRO A 269 13.94 -8.32 -3.03
N VAL A 270 13.52 -8.31 -1.77
CA VAL A 270 13.17 -7.07 -1.06
C VAL A 270 14.19 -6.74 0.03
N VAL A 271 14.68 -5.50 0.00
CA VAL A 271 15.39 -4.84 1.11
C VAL A 271 14.46 -3.77 1.67
N SER A 272 14.14 -3.80 2.96
CA SER A 272 13.06 -2.96 3.50
C SER A 272 13.30 -2.49 4.92
N THR A 273 12.76 -1.33 5.24
CA THR A 273 12.47 -0.95 6.63
C THR A 273 11.28 -1.75 7.17
N PRO A 274 11.28 -2.17 8.45
CA PRO A 274 10.19 -2.92 9.07
C PRO A 274 9.05 -1.98 9.52
N VAL A 275 8.35 -1.36 8.57
CA VAL A 275 7.30 -0.37 8.83
C VAL A 275 5.91 -0.84 8.42
N GLY A 276 4.87 -0.28 9.05
CA GLY A 276 3.47 -0.60 8.76
C GLY A 276 3.12 -2.05 9.09
N GLY A 277 2.50 -2.74 8.14
CA GLY A 277 2.16 -4.16 8.28
C GLY A 277 3.29 -5.12 7.89
N LEU A 278 4.45 -4.64 7.42
CA LEU A 278 5.56 -5.50 7.01
C LEU A 278 6.15 -6.35 8.15
N PRO A 279 6.26 -5.86 9.40
CA PRO A 279 6.75 -6.68 10.51
C PRO A 279 5.92 -7.94 10.80
N ASP A 280 4.66 -7.98 10.37
CA ASP A 280 3.81 -9.17 10.54
C ASP A 280 4.31 -10.35 9.70
N VAL A 281 5.06 -10.10 8.63
CA VAL A 281 5.36 -11.09 7.59
C VAL A 281 6.83 -11.15 7.18
N LEU A 282 7.58 -10.07 7.33
CA LEU A 282 9.00 -10.04 6.97
C LEU A 282 9.86 -10.63 8.07
N LYS A 283 10.79 -11.49 7.65
CA LYS A 283 11.81 -12.10 8.48
C LYS A 283 13.18 -11.84 7.88
N ASP A 284 14.04 -11.18 8.66
CA ASP A 284 15.38 -10.78 8.21
C ASP A 284 16.22 -11.99 7.82
N GLY A 285 16.82 -11.95 6.63
CA GLY A 285 17.65 -13.01 6.07
C GLY A 285 16.88 -14.22 5.50
N GLU A 286 15.56 -14.35 5.77
CA GLU A 286 14.74 -15.45 5.25
C GLU A 286 13.96 -15.04 4.00
N ASN A 287 13.15 -13.97 4.07
CA ASN A 287 12.28 -13.53 2.98
C ASN A 287 12.44 -12.06 2.59
N ALA A 288 13.28 -11.32 3.33
CA ALA A 288 13.74 -9.98 3.03
C ALA A 288 15.05 -9.70 3.77
N LEU A 289 15.73 -8.61 3.39
CA LEU A 289 16.77 -8.00 4.21
C LEU A 289 16.22 -6.76 4.89
N LEU A 290 16.33 -6.68 6.21
CA LEU A 290 15.77 -5.59 6.99
C LEU A 290 16.85 -4.62 7.47
N PHE A 291 16.48 -3.33 7.55
CA PHE A 291 17.31 -2.28 8.13
C PHE A 291 16.42 -1.24 8.84
N GLN A 292 16.99 -0.53 9.81
CA GLN A 292 16.22 0.48 10.55
C GLN A 292 15.97 1.74 9.71
N PRO A 293 14.79 2.39 9.84
CA PRO A 293 14.52 3.65 9.17
C PRO A 293 15.60 4.70 9.47
N GLY A 294 16.14 5.32 8.42
CA GLY A 294 17.20 6.32 8.54
C GLY A 294 18.62 5.78 8.60
N ASP A 295 18.81 4.48 8.79
CA ASP A 295 20.15 3.86 8.94
C ASP A 295 20.81 3.62 7.56
N VAL A 296 21.60 4.60 7.14
CA VAL A 296 22.35 4.59 5.88
C VAL A 296 23.41 3.47 5.86
N ASP A 297 24.08 3.24 6.97
CA ASP A 297 25.17 2.27 7.05
C ASP A 297 24.66 0.83 7.01
N MET A 298 23.61 0.56 7.76
CA MET A 298 22.95 -0.74 7.72
C MET A 298 22.38 -1.02 6.32
N LEU A 299 21.75 -0.05 5.67
CA LEU A 299 21.25 -0.21 4.31
C LEU A 299 22.37 -0.48 3.30
N ALA A 300 23.50 0.25 3.40
CA ALA A 300 24.68 0.00 2.55
C ALA A 300 25.23 -1.42 2.73
N ASN A 301 25.26 -1.93 3.98
CA ASN A 301 25.68 -3.30 4.25
C ASN A 301 24.68 -4.33 3.69
N ARG A 302 23.37 -4.08 3.79
CA ARG A 302 22.34 -4.93 3.17
C ARG A 302 22.46 -4.96 1.64
N PHE A 303 22.78 -3.82 1.03
CA PHE A 303 23.08 -3.79 -0.40
C PHE A 303 24.31 -4.62 -0.74
N LYS A 304 25.44 -4.46 -0.03
CA LYS A 304 26.61 -5.30 -0.26
C LYS A 304 26.25 -6.79 -0.20
N GLN A 305 25.50 -7.21 0.81
CA GLN A 305 25.05 -8.59 0.98
C GLN A 305 24.25 -9.10 -0.21
N VAL A 306 23.20 -8.36 -0.62
CA VAL A 306 22.30 -8.82 -1.69
C VAL A 306 22.90 -8.66 -3.08
N LEU A 307 23.78 -7.68 -3.32
CA LEU A 307 24.36 -7.46 -4.64
C LEU A 307 25.49 -8.42 -4.96
N SER A 308 26.26 -8.87 -3.97
CA SER A 308 27.37 -9.80 -4.17
C SER A 308 26.98 -11.27 -4.30
N ASP A 309 25.78 -11.67 -3.84
CA ASP A 309 25.38 -13.09 -3.80
C ASP A 309 24.13 -13.35 -4.68
N ALA A 310 24.35 -13.88 -5.88
CA ALA A 310 23.28 -14.23 -6.81
C ALA A 310 22.41 -15.40 -6.31
N THR A 311 22.99 -16.34 -5.56
CA THR A 311 22.26 -17.48 -5.00
C THR A 311 21.29 -16.98 -3.93
N PHE A 312 21.77 -16.10 -3.05
CA PHE A 312 20.94 -15.48 -2.03
C PHE A 312 19.81 -14.63 -2.63
N ARG A 313 20.09 -13.87 -3.71
CA ARG A 313 19.02 -13.17 -4.45
C ARG A 313 17.95 -14.12 -4.96
N LYS A 314 18.31 -15.27 -5.51
CA LYS A 314 17.34 -16.28 -5.97
C LYS A 314 16.51 -16.87 -4.83
N GLN A 315 17.11 -17.08 -3.65
CA GLN A 315 16.37 -17.52 -2.45
C GLN A 315 15.33 -16.48 -2.01
N LEU A 316 15.73 -15.21 -1.90
CA LEU A 316 14.81 -14.12 -1.57
C LEU A 316 13.73 -13.92 -2.63
N SER A 317 14.06 -14.12 -3.92
CA SER A 317 13.08 -14.09 -5.02
C SER A 317 12.02 -15.19 -4.87
N ALA A 318 12.44 -16.41 -4.56
CA ALA A 318 11.51 -17.52 -4.32
C ALA A 318 10.58 -17.22 -3.13
N ALA A 319 11.12 -16.65 -2.05
CA ALA A 319 10.34 -16.23 -0.89
C ALA A 319 9.33 -15.11 -1.23
N SER A 320 9.72 -14.12 -2.03
CA SER A 320 8.82 -13.07 -2.55
C SER A 320 7.66 -13.66 -3.34
N LEU A 321 7.93 -14.61 -4.24
CA LEU A 321 6.90 -15.31 -5.00
C LEU A 321 5.97 -16.14 -4.11
N ALA A 322 6.51 -16.80 -3.08
CA ALA A 322 5.72 -17.56 -2.12
C ALA A 322 4.72 -16.66 -1.37
N LEU A 323 5.16 -15.48 -0.92
CA LEU A 323 4.28 -14.49 -0.31
C LEU A 323 3.18 -14.03 -1.27
N SER A 324 3.51 -13.71 -2.51
CA SER A 324 2.56 -13.22 -3.50
C SER A 324 1.52 -14.25 -3.93
N LYS A 325 1.89 -15.53 -3.98
CA LYS A 325 0.99 -16.65 -4.35
C LYS A 325 0.24 -17.23 -3.16
N GLY A 326 0.69 -16.97 -1.95
CA GLY A 326 0.10 -17.44 -0.70
C GLY A 326 -0.74 -16.38 -0.01
N LEU A 327 -0.20 -15.82 1.08
CA LEU A 327 -0.89 -14.90 1.99
C LEU A 327 -1.46 -13.65 1.29
N PHE A 328 -0.75 -13.12 0.31
CA PHE A 328 -1.14 -11.92 -0.41
C PHE A 328 -1.74 -12.19 -1.80
N SER A 329 -2.07 -13.45 -2.09
CA SER A 329 -2.67 -13.77 -3.37
C SER A 329 -4.04 -13.09 -3.51
N PRO A 330 -4.42 -12.65 -4.72
CA PRO A 330 -5.76 -12.14 -4.99
C PRO A 330 -6.87 -13.09 -4.54
N GLN A 331 -6.66 -14.40 -4.69
CA GLN A 331 -7.61 -15.43 -4.28
C GLN A 331 -7.80 -15.47 -2.76
N THR A 332 -6.70 -15.49 -2.00
CA THR A 332 -6.74 -15.47 -0.53
C THR A 332 -7.46 -14.23 0.00
N ILE A 333 -7.11 -13.06 -0.52
CA ILE A 333 -7.73 -11.80 -0.10
C ILE A 333 -9.21 -11.74 -0.50
N ASN A 334 -9.55 -12.22 -1.72
CA ASN A 334 -10.95 -12.32 -2.15
C ASN A 334 -11.77 -13.15 -1.16
N SER A 335 -11.33 -14.38 -0.86
CA SER A 335 -12.05 -15.28 0.06
C SER A 335 -12.18 -14.71 1.48
N GLN A 336 -11.17 -13.97 1.97
CA GLN A 336 -11.25 -13.31 3.28
C GLN A 336 -12.31 -12.20 3.29
N ILE A 337 -12.41 -11.41 2.20
CA ILE A 337 -13.43 -10.36 2.07
C ILE A 337 -14.82 -10.96 1.97
N GLU A 338 -14.99 -12.01 1.17
CA GLU A 338 -16.27 -12.73 1.03
C GLU A 338 -16.73 -13.31 2.36
N SER A 339 -15.87 -14.03 3.07
CA SER A 339 -16.16 -14.57 4.40
C SER A 339 -16.57 -13.47 5.40
N LEU A 340 -15.88 -12.31 5.36
CA LEU A 340 -16.26 -11.17 6.18
C LEU A 340 -17.66 -10.65 5.83
N TYR A 341 -17.99 -10.52 4.55
CA TYR A 341 -19.32 -10.05 4.14
C TYR A 341 -20.44 -11.02 4.49
N GLU A 342 -20.15 -12.30 4.56
CA GLU A 342 -21.12 -13.32 5.01
C GLU A 342 -21.35 -13.27 6.52
N SER A 343 -20.34 -12.87 7.30
CA SER A 343 -20.41 -12.83 8.76
C SER A 343 -21.12 -11.58 9.32
N VAL A 344 -21.31 -10.51 8.54
CA VAL A 344 -21.93 -9.24 8.95
C VAL A 344 -23.36 -9.03 8.32
#